data_4bc49448e652a6aca8f025aacd0ae2ae
#
_entry.id   4bc49448e652a6aca8f025aacd0ae2ae
#
_cell.length_a   1.000
_cell.length_b   1.000
_cell.length_c   1.000
_cell.angle_alpha   90.00
_cell.angle_beta   90.00
_cell.angle_gamma   90.00
#
_symmetry.space_group_name_H-M   'P 1'
#
loop_
_entity.id
_entity.type
_entity.pdbx_description
1 polymer ?
#
loop_
_entity_poly.entity_id
_entity_poly.type
_entity_poly.pdbx_seq_one_letter_code
_entity_poly.pdbx_strand_id
1 'polypeptide(L)'
;MKKYRKITLILLLIVMGMQGVKAQDVGFSQFYANPLYLNPAFAGSKVAPRISLTYRAQWPGLVSAFTTVSGSYDQYIPDLHGGIGAILMSDRQGDHGMLGTTTMGAMYSFRFRVHEDIYINLALQASLTNARLVWDENTMRWPSQTDPSGGFINTSSAVAPDKTSIIYPEFASGVMVYGPAWYAGFAAHHLNRPSQGFYSEDRVPIKYSANAGGLINLSEERRRQSSLGLGQPVVSPNFIYQYQGGFHYFNYGLYLDWMPFLVGVWYRNGIENSDAFIFMVGVQQDYFKIGYSYDATVSELANSTAGAHEVTLGILLPVPEQKHKIKAIRCPSF
;
A
#
# COMPACT_ATOMS: atom_id res chain seq x y z
N MET A 1 34.45 -8.21 39.89
CA MET A 1 34.33 -7.97 38.44
C MET A 1 33.27 -8.85 37.74
N LYS A 2 33.20 -10.18 37.95
CA LYS A 2 32.19 -11.06 37.30
C LYS A 2 30.71 -10.73 37.64
N LYS A 3 30.44 -10.21 38.86
CA LYS A 3 29.07 -9.87 39.32
C LYS A 3 28.50 -8.65 38.60
N TYR A 4 29.32 -7.60 38.41
CA TYR A 4 28.92 -6.38 37.69
C TYR A 4 28.69 -6.65 36.19
N ARG A 5 29.46 -7.54 35.58
CA ARG A 5 29.32 -7.93 34.18
C ARG A 5 27.97 -8.65 33.90
N LYS A 6 27.49 -9.46 34.87
CA LYS A 6 26.16 -10.08 34.79
C LYS A 6 25.03 -9.04 34.92
N ILE A 7 25.17 -8.09 35.85
CA ILE A 7 24.17 -7.03 36.04
C ILE A 7 24.11 -6.10 34.82
N THR A 8 25.25 -5.75 34.23
CA THR A 8 25.32 -4.96 33.00
C THR A 8 24.68 -5.72 31.84
N LEU A 9 24.88 -7.04 31.73
CA LEU A 9 24.26 -7.86 30.69
C LEU A 9 22.74 -7.97 30.85
N ILE A 10 22.26 -8.09 32.09
CA ILE A 10 20.82 -8.14 32.40
C ILE A 10 20.18 -6.76 32.13
N LEU A 11 20.83 -5.65 32.49
CA LEU A 11 20.37 -4.30 32.17
C LEU A 11 20.33 -4.05 30.65
N LEU A 12 21.33 -4.55 29.92
CA LEU A 12 21.37 -4.45 28.45
C LEU A 12 20.23 -5.26 27.82
N LEU A 13 19.96 -6.47 28.32
CA LEU A 13 18.84 -7.31 27.88
C LEU A 13 17.46 -6.69 28.19
N ILE A 14 17.32 -6.03 29.35
CA ILE A 14 16.08 -5.32 29.70
C ILE A 14 15.85 -4.11 28.78
N VAL A 15 16.92 -3.34 28.47
CA VAL A 15 16.83 -2.20 27.55
C VAL A 15 16.54 -2.65 26.12
N MET A 16 17.07 -3.79 25.67
CA MET A 16 16.75 -4.37 24.36
C MET A 16 15.32 -4.94 24.27
N GLY A 17 14.72 -5.35 25.41
CA GLY A 17 13.34 -5.88 25.45
C GLY A 17 12.24 -4.81 25.43
N MET A 18 12.56 -3.52 25.53
CA MET A 18 11.58 -2.42 25.55
C MET A 18 11.26 -1.84 24.15
N GLN A 19 11.53 -2.58 23.08
CA GLN A 19 11.06 -2.19 21.75
C GLN A 19 9.53 -2.39 21.69
N GLY A 20 8.77 -1.30 21.83
CA GLY A 20 7.32 -1.35 21.68
C GLY A 20 6.96 -1.87 20.29
N VAL A 21 6.10 -2.88 20.21
CA VAL A 21 5.55 -3.39 18.95
C VAL A 21 4.77 -2.27 18.30
N LYS A 22 5.24 -1.77 17.16
CA LYS A 22 4.58 -0.71 16.40
C LYS A 22 3.80 -1.35 15.26
N ALA A 23 2.53 -1.00 15.12
CA ALA A 23 1.70 -1.41 13.99
C ALA A 23 2.14 -0.67 12.72
N GLN A 24 2.11 -1.37 11.60
CA GLN A 24 2.37 -0.85 10.26
C GLN A 24 1.09 -0.90 9.44
N ASP A 25 0.95 0.04 8.52
CA ASP A 25 -0.11 -0.01 7.52
C ASP A 25 0.12 -1.16 6.53
N VAL A 26 -0.97 -1.53 5.86
CA VAL A 26 -0.94 -2.50 4.77
C VAL A 26 0.06 -2.08 3.68
N GLY A 27 0.88 -3.04 3.23
CA GLY A 27 1.76 -2.87 2.09
C GLY A 27 1.20 -3.58 0.86
N PHE A 28 0.91 -2.85 -0.22
CA PHE A 28 0.56 -3.45 -1.51
C PHE A 28 1.84 -3.75 -2.32
N SER A 29 1.74 -4.70 -3.24
CA SER A 29 2.83 -5.07 -4.15
C SER A 29 2.64 -4.45 -5.53
N GLN A 30 1.41 -4.27 -5.96
CA GLN A 30 1.05 -3.55 -7.16
C GLN A 30 0.79 -2.07 -6.83
N PHE A 31 1.86 -1.34 -6.50
CA PHE A 31 1.79 0.02 -5.94
C PHE A 31 0.94 0.98 -6.79
N TYR A 32 1.07 0.91 -8.12
CA TYR A 32 0.36 1.81 -9.04
C TYR A 32 -1.03 1.31 -9.44
N ALA A 33 -1.43 0.13 -8.97
CA ALA A 33 -2.81 -0.34 -9.06
C ALA A 33 -3.70 0.28 -7.96
N ASN A 34 -3.08 0.69 -6.83
CA ASN A 34 -3.72 1.44 -5.75
C ASN A 34 -3.13 2.85 -5.61
N PRO A 35 -3.22 3.70 -6.64
CA PRO A 35 -2.51 4.97 -6.65
C PRO A 35 -3.01 5.93 -5.56
N LEU A 36 -4.30 5.93 -5.24
CA LEU A 36 -4.88 6.81 -4.21
C LEU A 36 -4.40 6.45 -2.80
N TYR A 37 -4.12 5.17 -2.55
CA TYR A 37 -3.52 4.71 -1.29
C TYR A 37 -2.05 5.11 -1.19
N LEU A 38 -1.31 5.09 -2.30
CA LEU A 38 0.09 5.48 -2.35
C LEU A 38 0.28 6.97 -2.11
N ASN A 39 -0.52 7.80 -2.79
CA ASN A 39 -0.47 9.25 -2.70
C ASN A 39 -1.79 9.86 -3.18
N PRO A 40 -2.51 10.64 -2.35
CA PRO A 40 -3.78 11.26 -2.74
C PRO A 40 -3.65 12.21 -3.94
N ALA A 41 -2.44 12.71 -4.25
CA ALA A 41 -2.20 13.56 -5.42
C ALA A 41 -2.35 12.82 -6.77
N PHE A 42 -2.53 11.50 -6.77
CA PHE A 42 -2.93 10.75 -7.95
C PHE A 42 -4.41 10.89 -8.31
N ALA A 43 -5.25 11.46 -7.44
CA ALA A 43 -6.67 11.65 -7.75
C ALA A 43 -6.83 12.51 -9.01
N GLY A 44 -7.60 11.99 -9.97
CA GLY A 44 -7.78 12.61 -11.29
C GLY A 44 -6.52 12.64 -12.15
N SER A 45 -5.52 11.82 -11.85
CA SER A 45 -4.28 11.72 -12.64
C SER A 45 -4.52 11.20 -14.06
N LYS A 46 -5.55 10.39 -14.25
CA LYS A 46 -6.07 9.98 -15.56
C LYS A 46 -7.15 10.95 -16.01
N VAL A 47 -7.27 11.15 -17.31
CA VAL A 47 -8.37 11.95 -17.89
C VAL A 47 -9.70 11.22 -17.73
N ALA A 48 -9.67 9.90 -17.94
CA ALA A 48 -10.84 9.04 -17.77
C ALA A 48 -11.10 8.74 -16.30
N PRO A 49 -12.38 8.69 -15.86
CA PRO A 49 -12.72 8.18 -14.56
C PRO A 49 -12.20 6.75 -14.41
N ARG A 50 -11.59 6.47 -13.25
CA ARG A 50 -10.95 5.18 -12.97
C ARG A 50 -11.56 4.54 -11.75
N ILE A 51 -11.85 3.24 -11.87
CA ILE A 51 -12.17 2.35 -10.75
C ILE A 51 -10.99 1.39 -10.59
N SER A 52 -10.50 1.22 -9.37
CA SER A 52 -9.47 0.24 -9.06
C SER A 52 -9.96 -0.67 -7.94
N LEU A 53 -9.83 -1.97 -8.14
CA LEU A 53 -10.16 -2.99 -7.15
C LEU A 53 -8.92 -3.85 -6.90
N THR A 54 -8.64 -4.16 -5.65
CA THR A 54 -7.49 -4.99 -5.26
C THR A 54 -7.90 -5.97 -4.17
N TYR A 55 -7.44 -7.20 -4.33
CA TYR A 55 -7.47 -8.24 -3.31
C TYR A 55 -6.05 -8.72 -3.05
N ARG A 56 -5.61 -8.69 -1.78
CA ARG A 56 -4.30 -9.15 -1.35
C ARG A 56 -4.44 -10.17 -0.24
N ALA A 57 -3.79 -11.32 -0.39
CA ALA A 57 -3.60 -12.32 0.64
C ALA A 57 -2.10 -12.41 0.95
N GLN A 58 -1.70 -12.02 2.16
CA GLN A 58 -0.32 -12.08 2.61
C GLN A 58 -0.16 -13.21 3.61
N TRP A 59 0.86 -14.04 3.38
CA TRP A 59 1.23 -15.19 4.20
C TRP A 59 0.10 -16.23 4.35
N PRO A 60 -0.53 -16.67 3.24
CA PRO A 60 -1.65 -17.61 3.30
C PRO A 60 -1.26 -18.99 3.85
N GLY A 61 0.03 -19.29 3.96
CA GLY A 61 0.54 -20.51 4.63
C GLY A 61 0.45 -20.47 6.16
N LEU A 62 0.19 -19.31 6.75
CA LEU A 62 0.04 -19.16 8.20
C LEU A 62 -1.45 -19.18 8.59
N VAL A 63 -1.75 -19.70 9.78
CA VAL A 63 -3.11 -19.66 10.35
C VAL A 63 -3.62 -18.21 10.51
N SER A 64 -2.71 -17.27 10.74
CA SER A 64 -2.98 -15.85 10.91
C SER A 64 -2.67 -15.03 9.64
N ALA A 65 -3.19 -15.46 8.48
CA ALA A 65 -3.03 -14.75 7.22
C ALA A 65 -3.62 -13.31 7.26
N PHE A 66 -2.99 -12.40 6.52
CA PHE A 66 -3.51 -11.04 6.34
C PHE A 66 -4.30 -10.99 5.04
N THR A 67 -5.49 -10.44 5.09
CA THR A 67 -6.34 -10.28 3.89
C THR A 67 -6.80 -8.84 3.76
N THR A 68 -6.45 -8.21 2.65
CA THR A 68 -6.81 -6.83 2.35
C THR A 68 -7.65 -6.76 1.08
N VAL A 69 -8.74 -6.02 1.14
CA VAL A 69 -9.58 -5.67 -0.01
C VAL A 69 -9.61 -4.15 -0.11
N SER A 70 -9.36 -3.61 -1.29
CA SER A 70 -9.43 -2.17 -1.55
C SER A 70 -10.23 -1.90 -2.81
N GLY A 71 -11.07 -0.87 -2.76
CA GLY A 71 -11.74 -0.31 -3.91
C GLY A 71 -11.55 1.20 -3.94
N SER A 72 -11.28 1.77 -5.10
CA SER A 72 -11.15 3.22 -5.25
C SER A 72 -11.75 3.71 -6.55
N TYR A 73 -12.17 4.97 -6.52
CA TYR A 73 -12.67 5.71 -7.67
C TYR A 73 -11.97 7.05 -7.73
N ASP A 74 -11.56 7.50 -8.91
CA ASP A 74 -11.08 8.85 -9.11
C ASP A 74 -11.43 9.39 -10.50
N GLN A 75 -11.59 10.71 -10.58
CA GLN A 75 -11.94 11.42 -11.79
C GLN A 75 -11.33 12.83 -11.79
N TYR A 76 -10.87 13.29 -12.94
CA TYR A 76 -10.53 14.69 -13.14
C TYR A 76 -11.78 15.51 -13.49
N ILE A 77 -11.97 16.64 -12.81
CA ILE A 77 -13.08 17.58 -13.05
C ILE A 77 -12.49 18.91 -13.51
N PRO A 78 -12.68 19.29 -14.79
CA PRO A 78 -12.10 20.53 -15.34
C PRO A 78 -12.50 21.80 -14.59
N ASP A 79 -13.76 21.92 -14.19
CA ASP A 79 -14.28 23.09 -13.49
C ASP A 79 -13.69 23.30 -12.10
N LEU A 80 -13.23 22.21 -11.48
CA LEU A 80 -12.52 22.25 -10.19
C LEU A 80 -10.99 22.38 -10.36
N HIS A 81 -10.49 22.43 -11.60
CA HIS A 81 -9.05 22.42 -11.90
C HIS A 81 -8.29 21.30 -11.19
N GLY A 82 -8.94 20.16 -10.98
CA GLY A 82 -8.39 19.10 -10.16
C GLY A 82 -9.12 17.78 -10.26
N GLY A 83 -8.68 16.81 -9.48
CA GLY A 83 -9.28 15.50 -9.36
C GLY A 83 -9.97 15.30 -8.02
N ILE A 84 -11.07 14.57 -8.05
CA ILE A 84 -11.68 14.01 -6.85
C ILE A 84 -11.39 12.51 -6.79
N GLY A 85 -11.33 11.96 -5.59
CA GLY A 85 -11.17 10.53 -5.39
C GLY A 85 -11.87 10.05 -4.12
N ALA A 86 -12.22 8.77 -4.12
CA ALA A 86 -12.73 8.06 -2.98
C ALA A 86 -12.05 6.69 -2.86
N ILE A 87 -11.82 6.24 -1.64
CA ILE A 87 -11.22 4.95 -1.33
C ILE A 87 -12.02 4.26 -0.23
N LEU A 88 -12.23 2.96 -0.39
CA LEU A 88 -12.76 2.06 0.62
C LEU A 88 -11.78 0.89 0.75
N MET A 89 -11.30 0.64 1.96
CA MET A 89 -10.35 -0.44 2.23
C MET A 89 -10.78 -1.20 3.47
N SER A 90 -10.68 -2.52 3.42
CA SER A 90 -10.87 -3.41 4.57
C SER A 90 -9.67 -4.33 4.69
N ASP A 91 -9.06 -4.32 5.85
CA ASP A 91 -7.93 -5.18 6.20
C ASP A 91 -8.29 -6.06 7.39
N ARG A 92 -7.93 -7.34 7.30
CA ARG A 92 -8.17 -8.33 8.35
C ARG A 92 -6.87 -9.03 8.67
N GLN A 93 -6.57 -9.12 9.95
CA GLN A 93 -5.31 -9.64 10.47
C GLN A 93 -5.60 -10.66 11.57
N GLY A 94 -4.72 -11.64 11.70
CA GLY A 94 -4.76 -12.64 12.76
C GLY A 94 -5.73 -13.77 12.44
N ASP A 95 -5.75 -14.75 13.37
CA ASP A 95 -6.60 -15.92 13.26
C ASP A 95 -8.08 -15.53 13.15
N HIS A 96 -8.77 -16.08 12.15
CA HIS A 96 -10.17 -15.75 11.82
C HIS A 96 -10.48 -14.24 11.65
N GLY A 97 -9.47 -13.40 11.34
CA GLY A 97 -9.65 -11.95 11.19
C GLY A 97 -9.94 -11.24 12.51
N MET A 98 -9.26 -11.67 13.56
CA MET A 98 -9.41 -11.16 14.92
C MET A 98 -9.28 -9.63 15.01
N LEU A 99 -8.32 -9.06 14.28
CA LEU A 99 -8.15 -7.61 14.16
C LEU A 99 -8.56 -7.18 12.75
N GLY A 100 -9.52 -6.27 12.67
CA GLY A 100 -9.98 -5.71 11.39
C GLY A 100 -9.95 -4.20 11.39
N THR A 101 -9.55 -3.61 10.26
CA THR A 101 -9.70 -2.18 10.01
C THR A 101 -10.50 -1.95 8.74
N THR A 102 -11.41 -0.99 8.76
CA THR A 102 -12.13 -0.55 7.57
C THR A 102 -12.02 0.96 7.46
N THR A 103 -11.44 1.42 6.37
CA THR A 103 -11.19 2.84 6.10
C THR A 103 -12.03 3.27 4.91
N MET A 104 -12.74 4.39 5.06
CA MET A 104 -13.44 5.10 3.99
C MET A 104 -12.87 6.51 3.90
N GLY A 105 -12.41 6.93 2.74
CA GLY A 105 -11.79 8.23 2.53
C GLY A 105 -12.25 8.93 1.27
N ALA A 106 -12.24 10.26 1.32
CA ALA A 106 -12.44 11.13 0.17
C ALA A 106 -11.24 12.07 0.03
N MET A 107 -10.89 12.44 -1.20
CA MET A 107 -9.75 13.28 -1.48
C MET A 107 -10.02 14.24 -2.64
N TYR A 108 -9.32 15.34 -2.60
CA TYR A 108 -9.28 16.32 -3.67
C TYR A 108 -7.83 16.65 -3.99
N SER A 109 -7.50 16.69 -5.28
CA SER A 109 -6.17 17.01 -5.80
C SER A 109 -6.27 18.18 -6.75
N PHE A 110 -5.76 19.34 -6.36
CA PHE A 110 -5.69 20.53 -7.20
C PHE A 110 -4.49 20.43 -8.15
N ARG A 111 -4.72 20.69 -9.44
CA ARG A 111 -3.69 20.64 -10.49
C ARG A 111 -3.40 22.02 -11.03
N PHE A 112 -2.13 22.40 -11.06
CA PHE A 112 -1.69 23.61 -11.73
C PHE A 112 -0.49 23.34 -12.64
N ARG A 113 -0.40 24.14 -13.69
CA ARG A 113 0.67 24.06 -14.66
C ARG A 113 1.76 25.08 -14.29
N VAL A 114 2.99 24.60 -14.13
CA VAL A 114 4.14 25.45 -13.79
C VAL A 114 4.94 25.82 -15.03
N HIS A 115 5.04 24.90 -15.96
CA HIS A 115 5.75 25.08 -17.24
C HIS A 115 4.95 24.42 -18.36
N GLU A 116 5.37 24.58 -19.61
CA GLU A 116 4.62 24.03 -20.77
C GLU A 116 4.23 22.56 -20.64
N ASP A 117 5.10 21.74 -20.07
CA ASP A 117 4.89 20.30 -19.90
C ASP A 117 5.04 19.82 -18.46
N ILE A 118 5.17 20.73 -17.48
CA ILE A 118 5.33 20.38 -16.06
C ILE A 118 4.10 20.80 -15.28
N TYR A 119 3.54 19.84 -14.56
CA TYR A 119 2.35 20.00 -13.72
C TYR A 119 2.68 19.63 -12.27
N ILE A 120 2.02 20.29 -11.36
CA ILE A 120 2.03 19.96 -9.92
C ILE A 120 0.61 19.67 -9.49
N ASN A 121 0.43 18.56 -8.79
CA ASN A 121 -0.80 18.24 -8.08
C ASN A 121 -0.56 18.37 -6.58
N LEU A 122 -1.43 19.09 -5.89
CA LEU A 122 -1.47 19.16 -4.41
C LEU A 122 -2.77 18.54 -3.93
N ALA A 123 -2.71 17.64 -2.95
CA ALA A 123 -3.90 16.93 -2.51
C ALA A 123 -4.05 16.90 -1.01
N LEU A 124 -5.31 16.87 -0.60
CA LEU A 124 -5.74 16.61 0.76
C LEU A 124 -6.73 15.44 0.76
N GLN A 125 -6.66 14.62 1.80
CA GLN A 125 -7.55 13.49 2.04
C GLN A 125 -8.09 13.55 3.45
N ALA A 126 -9.38 13.26 3.61
CA ALA A 126 -10.01 12.99 4.89
C ALA A 126 -10.64 11.59 4.85
N SER A 127 -10.44 10.83 5.92
CA SER A 127 -10.92 9.44 6.02
C SER A 127 -11.50 9.19 7.39
N LEU A 128 -12.39 8.20 7.47
CA LEU A 128 -12.87 7.60 8.70
C LEU A 128 -12.43 6.15 8.73
N THR A 129 -11.76 5.76 9.80
CA THR A 129 -11.30 4.39 10.03
C THR A 129 -12.01 3.80 11.22
N ASN A 130 -12.55 2.60 11.04
CA ASN A 130 -13.10 1.76 12.10
C ASN A 130 -12.11 0.62 12.35
N ALA A 131 -11.45 0.63 13.51
CA ALA A 131 -10.67 -0.49 14.02
C ALA A 131 -11.56 -1.38 14.88
N ARG A 132 -11.57 -2.68 14.62
CA ARG A 132 -12.39 -3.66 15.32
C ARG A 132 -11.53 -4.84 15.80
N LEU A 133 -11.72 -5.19 17.06
CA LEU A 133 -11.17 -6.40 17.66
C LEU A 133 -12.33 -7.40 17.89
N VAL A 134 -12.23 -8.58 17.30
CA VAL A 134 -13.14 -9.70 17.61
C VAL A 134 -12.59 -10.41 18.85
N TRP A 135 -13.22 -10.17 19.97
CA TRP A 135 -12.87 -10.84 21.23
C TRP A 135 -13.64 -12.16 21.33
N ASP A 136 -12.91 -13.26 21.30
CA ASP A 136 -13.48 -14.60 21.49
C ASP A 136 -12.53 -15.44 22.37
N GLU A 137 -12.96 -15.68 23.60
CA GLU A 137 -12.19 -16.43 24.60
C GLU A 137 -11.93 -17.90 24.19
N ASN A 138 -12.74 -18.45 23.27
CA ASN A 138 -12.57 -19.83 22.82
C ASN A 138 -11.50 -19.98 21.75
N THR A 139 -11.29 -18.94 20.94
CA THR A 139 -10.30 -18.95 19.85
C THR A 139 -8.99 -18.28 20.22
N MET A 140 -9.04 -17.26 21.08
CA MET A 140 -7.85 -16.59 21.59
C MET A 140 -7.04 -17.47 22.51
N ARG A 141 -5.71 -17.46 22.35
CA ARG A 141 -4.77 -18.19 23.20
C ARG A 141 -3.81 -17.22 23.85
N TRP A 142 -3.70 -17.32 25.16
CA TRP A 142 -2.89 -16.43 25.98
C TRP A 142 -1.75 -17.20 26.64
N PRO A 143 -0.58 -16.58 26.87
CA PRO A 143 0.52 -17.22 27.57
C PRO A 143 0.11 -17.81 28.95
N SER A 144 -0.84 -17.16 29.65
CA SER A 144 -1.37 -17.65 30.94
C SER A 144 -2.11 -18.96 30.87
N GLN A 145 -2.55 -19.38 29.69
CA GLN A 145 -3.25 -20.65 29.45
C GLN A 145 -2.30 -21.82 29.18
N THR A 146 -1.01 -21.52 28.92
CA THR A 146 -0.03 -22.55 28.56
C THR A 146 0.41 -23.33 29.78
N ASP A 147 0.34 -24.64 29.68
CA ASP A 147 0.91 -25.57 30.67
C ASP A 147 2.36 -25.91 30.31
N PRO A 148 3.25 -26.15 31.30
CA PRO A 148 4.62 -26.58 31.02
C PRO A 148 4.72 -27.87 30.19
N SER A 149 3.68 -28.70 30.15
CA SER A 149 3.58 -29.90 29.31
C SER A 149 3.18 -29.61 27.86
N GLY A 150 2.92 -28.32 27.49
CA GLY A 150 2.70 -27.88 26.11
C GLY A 150 1.24 -27.78 25.67
N GLY A 151 0.27 -27.74 26.60
CA GLY A 151 -1.16 -27.55 26.32
C GLY A 151 -1.68 -26.17 26.70
N PHE A 152 -2.86 -25.77 26.19
CA PHE A 152 -3.63 -24.60 26.61
C PHE A 152 -4.78 -25.06 27.52
N ILE A 153 -4.45 -25.51 28.71
CA ILE A 153 -5.41 -26.16 29.66
C ILE A 153 -5.86 -25.25 30.80
N ASN A 154 -5.14 -24.16 31.05
CA ASN A 154 -5.46 -23.22 32.09
C ASN A 154 -6.54 -22.22 31.66
N THR A 155 -7.32 -21.70 32.60
CA THR A 155 -8.26 -20.63 32.34
C THR A 155 -7.51 -19.33 31.98
N SER A 156 -7.97 -18.59 30.97
CA SER A 156 -7.40 -17.31 30.65
C SER A 156 -7.65 -16.28 31.75
N SER A 157 -6.62 -15.52 32.11
CA SER A 157 -6.73 -14.34 32.97
C SER A 157 -6.89 -13.02 32.15
N ALA A 158 -6.97 -13.11 30.82
CA ALA A 158 -7.10 -11.95 29.99
C ALA A 158 -8.51 -11.34 30.11
N VAL A 159 -8.55 -10.03 30.22
CA VAL A 159 -9.79 -9.26 30.33
C VAL A 159 -10.09 -8.60 29.00
N ALA A 160 -11.34 -8.69 28.53
CA ALA A 160 -11.75 -8.01 27.32
C ALA A 160 -11.58 -6.49 27.45
N PRO A 161 -11.21 -5.77 26.38
CA PRO A 161 -11.16 -4.32 26.42
C PRO A 161 -12.58 -3.75 26.56
N ASP A 162 -12.70 -2.58 27.17
CA ASP A 162 -14.00 -1.89 27.33
C ASP A 162 -14.67 -1.60 25.98
N LYS A 163 -13.85 -1.39 24.94
CA LYS A 163 -14.31 -1.14 23.58
C LYS A 163 -13.64 -2.09 22.61
N THR A 164 -14.43 -2.82 21.84
CA THR A 164 -13.97 -3.72 20.77
C THR A 164 -14.07 -3.08 19.38
N SER A 165 -14.55 -1.84 19.29
CA SER A 165 -14.61 -1.06 18.06
C SER A 165 -14.32 0.41 18.36
N ILE A 166 -13.41 0.99 17.57
CA ILE A 166 -12.97 2.38 17.69
C ILE A 166 -13.06 3.03 16.32
N ILE A 167 -13.79 4.17 16.24
CA ILE A 167 -13.89 4.96 15.02
C ILE A 167 -13.11 6.25 15.22
N TYR A 168 -12.22 6.57 14.27
CA TYR A 168 -11.42 7.77 14.31
C TYR A 168 -11.23 8.41 12.93
N PRO A 169 -11.16 9.76 12.87
CA PRO A 169 -10.83 10.46 11.64
C PRO A 169 -9.33 10.41 11.36
N GLU A 170 -8.97 10.41 10.08
CA GLU A 170 -7.61 10.47 9.60
C GLU A 170 -7.47 11.50 8.48
N PHE A 171 -6.32 12.17 8.44
CA PHE A 171 -6.00 13.14 7.41
C PHE A 171 -4.69 12.78 6.73
N ALA A 172 -4.65 12.98 5.42
CA ALA A 172 -3.45 12.81 4.62
C ALA A 172 -3.28 13.98 3.64
N SER A 173 -2.05 14.20 3.21
CA SER A 173 -1.69 15.20 2.22
C SER A 173 -0.68 14.61 1.26
N GLY A 174 -0.69 15.09 0.01
CA GLY A 174 0.24 14.66 -1.01
C GLY A 174 0.58 15.73 -2.01
N VAL A 175 1.77 15.60 -2.58
CA VAL A 175 2.23 16.40 -3.71
C VAL A 175 2.77 15.47 -4.79
N MET A 176 2.53 15.83 -6.04
CA MET A 176 3.05 15.14 -7.22
C MET A 176 3.51 16.17 -8.22
N VAL A 177 4.73 16.02 -8.71
CA VAL A 177 5.27 16.79 -9.84
C VAL A 177 5.49 15.82 -10.99
N TYR A 178 5.07 16.19 -12.19
CA TYR A 178 5.22 15.31 -13.34
C TYR A 178 5.40 16.06 -14.66
N GLY A 179 6.14 15.43 -15.54
CA GLY A 179 6.39 15.84 -16.91
C GLY A 179 5.92 14.78 -17.91
N PRO A 180 6.32 14.89 -19.19
CA PRO A 180 5.89 13.96 -20.25
C PRO A 180 6.34 12.51 -20.06
N ALA A 181 7.50 12.31 -19.42
CA ALA A 181 8.13 10.99 -19.29
C ALA A 181 8.65 10.68 -17.86
N TRP A 182 8.33 11.49 -16.88
CA TRP A 182 8.77 11.29 -15.49
C TRP A 182 7.76 11.87 -14.50
N TYR A 183 7.82 11.38 -13.29
CA TYR A 183 7.06 11.89 -12.16
C TYR A 183 7.82 11.67 -10.86
N ALA A 184 7.54 12.51 -9.87
CA ALA A 184 8.00 12.37 -8.50
C ALA A 184 6.91 12.88 -7.56
N GLY A 185 6.71 12.20 -6.44
CA GLY A 185 5.69 12.55 -5.46
C GLY A 185 6.12 12.26 -4.04
N PHE A 186 5.45 12.95 -3.13
CA PHE A 186 5.57 12.75 -1.69
C PHE A 186 4.19 12.81 -1.06
N ALA A 187 3.93 11.95 -0.09
CA ALA A 187 2.71 11.98 0.71
C ALA A 187 2.98 11.69 2.18
N ALA A 188 2.10 12.23 3.03
CA ALA A 188 2.09 11.95 4.45
C ALA A 188 0.66 11.57 4.86
N HIS A 189 0.52 10.40 5.50
CA HIS A 189 -0.73 9.87 6.01
C HIS A 189 -0.74 9.90 7.54
N HIS A 190 -1.93 9.81 8.15
CA HIS A 190 -2.13 9.86 9.61
C HIS A 190 -1.56 11.14 10.24
N LEU A 191 -1.78 12.30 9.59
CA LEU A 191 -1.23 13.60 10.03
C LEU A 191 -1.68 13.98 11.44
N ASN A 192 -2.90 13.62 11.83
CA ASN A 192 -3.46 13.87 13.15
C ASN A 192 -3.07 12.82 14.20
N ARG A 193 -2.34 11.76 13.82
CA ARG A 193 -1.89 10.67 14.71
C ARG A 193 -3.03 10.17 15.61
N PRO A 194 -4.12 9.62 15.04
CA PRO A 194 -5.27 9.18 15.83
C PRO A 194 -4.89 8.06 16.80
N SER A 195 -5.63 7.92 17.89
CA SER A 195 -5.50 6.77 18.81
C SER A 195 -6.31 5.60 18.27
N GLN A 196 -5.69 4.41 18.20
CA GLN A 196 -6.34 3.17 17.77
C GLN A 196 -6.20 2.02 18.80
N GLY A 197 -5.60 2.30 19.95
CA GLY A 197 -5.37 1.29 20.97
C GLY A 197 -6.66 0.87 21.66
N PHE A 198 -6.89 -0.44 21.84
CA PHE A 198 -8.02 -0.97 22.58
C PHE A 198 -7.80 -0.97 24.10
N TYR A 199 -6.55 -1.04 24.54
CA TYR A 199 -6.13 -1.06 25.94
C TYR A 199 -5.29 0.15 26.35
N SER A 200 -4.72 0.85 25.39
CA SER A 200 -3.80 1.96 25.60
C SER A 200 -4.12 3.10 24.63
N GLU A 201 -3.60 4.29 24.89
CA GLU A 201 -3.72 5.44 23.99
C GLU A 201 -2.64 5.42 22.89
N ASP A 202 -2.34 4.24 22.33
CA ASP A 202 -1.36 4.12 21.26
C ASP A 202 -1.83 4.88 20.02
N ARG A 203 -0.94 5.73 19.52
CA ARG A 203 -1.22 6.59 18.38
C ARG A 203 -0.62 6.01 17.12
N VAL A 204 -1.40 6.02 16.04
CA VAL A 204 -0.91 5.66 14.71
C VAL A 204 0.24 6.60 14.33
N PRO A 205 1.44 6.07 14.01
CA PRO A 205 2.55 6.91 13.57
C PRO A 205 2.28 7.47 12.17
N ILE A 206 2.78 8.69 11.91
CA ILE A 206 2.71 9.28 10.58
C ILE A 206 3.47 8.37 9.61
N LYS A 207 2.85 8.07 8.47
CA LYS A 207 3.46 7.36 7.37
C LYS A 207 3.86 8.36 6.29
N TYR A 208 5.14 8.36 5.95
CA TYR A 208 5.68 9.12 4.82
C TYR A 208 5.91 8.19 3.64
N SER A 209 5.57 8.64 2.45
CA SER A 209 5.88 7.93 1.22
C SER A 209 6.45 8.88 0.17
N ALA A 210 7.55 8.48 -0.46
CA ALA A 210 8.11 9.16 -1.62
C ALA A 210 8.12 8.20 -2.79
N ASN A 211 7.70 8.64 -3.96
CA ASN A 211 7.64 7.83 -5.16
C ASN A 211 8.17 8.60 -6.36
N ALA A 212 8.92 7.92 -7.21
CA ALA A 212 9.44 8.49 -8.46
C ALA A 212 9.51 7.41 -9.54
N GLY A 213 9.39 7.85 -10.78
CA GLY A 213 9.54 6.95 -11.91
C GLY A 213 9.62 7.68 -13.24
N GLY A 214 9.91 6.90 -14.27
CA GLY A 214 10.04 7.41 -15.62
C GLY A 214 9.54 6.43 -16.66
N LEU A 215 9.44 6.88 -17.91
CA LEU A 215 9.06 6.11 -19.09
C LEU A 215 10.15 6.19 -20.14
N ILE A 216 10.64 5.05 -20.57
CA ILE A 216 11.66 4.92 -21.61
C ILE A 216 11.04 4.14 -22.78
N ASN A 217 10.81 4.81 -23.89
CA ASN A 217 10.36 4.16 -25.11
C ASN A 217 11.54 3.40 -25.74
N LEU A 218 11.39 2.10 -25.95
CA LEU A 218 12.46 1.27 -26.53
C LEU A 218 12.54 1.31 -28.06
N SER A 219 11.53 1.88 -28.75
CA SER A 219 11.56 2.02 -30.20
C SER A 219 11.43 3.48 -30.63
N GLU A 220 12.35 3.90 -31.50
CA GLU A 220 12.38 5.25 -32.08
C GLU A 220 11.34 5.44 -33.22
N GLU A 221 10.92 4.35 -33.87
CA GLU A 221 9.99 4.41 -34.99
C GLU A 221 8.53 4.46 -34.57
N ARG A 222 7.93 5.61 -34.67
CA ARG A 222 6.50 5.89 -34.38
C ARG A 222 5.48 5.12 -35.24
N ARG A 223 5.86 4.23 -36.15
CA ARG A 223 4.96 3.80 -37.25
C ARG A 223 4.90 2.32 -37.62
N ARG A 224 5.47 1.40 -36.91
CA ARG A 224 5.21 -0.02 -37.21
C ARG A 224 4.47 -0.68 -36.07
N GLN A 225 3.14 -0.83 -36.24
CA GLN A 225 2.42 -1.89 -35.55
C GLN A 225 3.16 -3.20 -35.85
N SER A 226 3.57 -3.90 -34.80
CA SER A 226 4.12 -5.25 -34.94
C SER A 226 3.15 -6.10 -35.74
N SER A 227 3.67 -7.00 -36.59
CA SER A 227 2.86 -8.00 -37.30
C SER A 227 1.97 -8.86 -36.37
N LEU A 228 2.26 -8.85 -35.07
CA LEU A 228 1.50 -9.53 -34.02
C LEU A 228 0.45 -8.64 -33.36
N GLY A 229 0.23 -7.39 -33.81
CA GLY A 229 -0.71 -6.44 -33.17
C GLY A 229 -0.24 -5.92 -31.81
N LEU A 230 1.01 -6.16 -31.42
CA LEU A 230 1.57 -5.69 -30.17
C LEU A 230 1.93 -4.20 -30.28
N GLY A 231 1.67 -3.45 -29.19
CA GLY A 231 2.07 -2.06 -29.06
C GLY A 231 3.59 -1.88 -28.99
N GLN A 232 4.06 -0.64 -28.93
CA GLN A 232 5.48 -0.36 -28.72
C GLN A 232 5.87 -0.66 -27.26
N PRO A 233 6.99 -1.35 -27.02
CA PRO A 233 7.43 -1.64 -25.68
C PRO A 233 7.94 -0.38 -24.96
N VAL A 234 7.46 -0.15 -23.74
CA VAL A 234 7.87 0.93 -22.85
C VAL A 234 8.42 0.34 -21.58
N VAL A 235 9.65 0.71 -21.21
CA VAL A 235 10.21 0.36 -19.89
C VAL A 235 10.01 1.50 -18.92
N SER A 236 9.57 1.17 -17.73
CA SER A 236 9.35 2.14 -16.67
C SER A 236 10.16 1.76 -15.42
N PRO A 237 11.30 2.41 -15.15
CA PRO A 237 11.98 2.32 -13.87
C PRO A 237 11.21 3.11 -12.83
N ASN A 238 11.09 2.53 -11.62
CA ASN A 238 10.33 3.12 -10.53
C ASN A 238 11.00 2.87 -9.19
N PHE A 239 10.80 3.82 -8.28
CA PHE A 239 11.29 3.80 -6.92
C PHE A 239 10.20 4.28 -5.96
N ILE A 240 10.04 3.59 -4.83
CA ILE A 240 9.14 3.98 -3.74
C ILE A 240 9.89 3.79 -2.43
N TYR A 241 9.90 4.84 -1.63
CA TYR A 241 10.35 4.81 -0.24
C TYR A 241 9.17 5.04 0.68
N GLN A 242 9.07 4.25 1.74
CA GLN A 242 8.05 4.39 2.78
C GLN A 242 8.71 4.32 4.17
N TYR A 243 8.23 5.18 5.07
CA TYR A 243 8.65 5.22 6.45
C TYR A 243 7.44 5.32 7.36
N GLN A 244 7.33 4.44 8.35
CA GLN A 244 6.29 4.48 9.37
C GLN A 244 6.77 3.82 10.66
N GLY A 245 6.65 4.52 11.79
CA GLY A 245 6.88 3.94 13.11
C GLY A 245 8.29 3.41 13.38
N GLY A 246 9.30 3.85 12.63
CA GLY A 246 10.68 3.36 12.71
C GLY A 246 11.04 2.36 11.62
N PHE A 247 10.05 1.88 10.85
CA PHE A 247 10.29 0.95 9.74
C PHE A 247 10.51 1.71 8.44
N HIS A 248 11.50 1.28 7.67
CA HIS A 248 11.89 1.85 6.39
C HIS A 248 11.78 0.78 5.32
N TYR A 249 11.04 1.08 4.24
CA TYR A 249 10.92 0.22 3.08
C TYR A 249 11.36 0.95 1.82
N PHE A 250 12.28 0.32 1.12
CA PHE A 250 12.72 0.72 -0.22
C PHE A 250 12.19 -0.28 -1.21
N ASN A 251 11.42 0.18 -2.17
CA ASN A 251 10.92 -0.64 -3.27
C ASN A 251 11.45 -0.04 -4.57
N TYR A 252 12.14 -0.83 -5.36
CA TYR A 252 12.62 -0.42 -6.67
C TYR A 252 12.40 -1.53 -7.67
N GLY A 253 11.98 -1.15 -8.86
CA GLY A 253 11.62 -2.12 -9.88
C GLY A 253 11.41 -1.51 -11.25
N LEU A 254 11.13 -2.39 -12.16
CA LEU A 254 10.93 -2.12 -13.57
C LEU A 254 9.58 -2.70 -14.01
N TYR A 255 8.86 -1.94 -14.81
CA TYR A 255 7.75 -2.45 -15.62
C TYR A 255 8.16 -2.48 -17.08
N LEU A 256 7.76 -3.52 -17.78
CA LEU A 256 7.71 -3.60 -19.23
C LEU A 256 6.25 -3.59 -19.65
N ASP A 257 5.83 -2.48 -20.25
CA ASP A 257 4.51 -2.34 -20.86
C ASP A 257 4.63 -2.64 -22.36
N TRP A 258 4.08 -3.75 -22.79
CA TRP A 258 4.06 -4.20 -24.17
C TRP A 258 2.65 -4.66 -24.53
N MET A 259 1.79 -3.69 -24.77
CA MET A 259 0.36 -3.92 -24.98
C MET A 259 0.07 -5.14 -25.86
N PRO A 260 -0.82 -6.08 -25.44
CA PRO A 260 -1.69 -5.97 -24.28
C PRO A 260 -1.06 -6.46 -22.96
N PHE A 261 0.20 -6.85 -22.97
CA PHE A 261 0.87 -7.45 -21.82
C PHE A 261 1.61 -6.41 -20.99
N LEU A 262 1.63 -6.65 -19.69
CA LEU A 262 2.41 -5.89 -18.72
C LEU A 262 3.15 -6.88 -17.82
N VAL A 263 4.44 -6.68 -17.66
CA VAL A 263 5.29 -7.49 -16.77
C VAL A 263 6.03 -6.55 -15.83
N GLY A 264 6.16 -6.92 -14.57
CA GLY A 264 6.88 -6.14 -13.57
C GLY A 264 7.78 -7.02 -12.72
N VAL A 265 8.94 -6.49 -12.36
CA VAL A 265 9.84 -7.09 -11.38
C VAL A 265 10.26 -6.01 -10.41
N TRP A 266 10.06 -6.29 -9.11
CA TRP A 266 10.42 -5.38 -8.05
C TRP A 266 11.19 -6.09 -6.95
N TYR A 267 11.98 -5.35 -6.23
CA TYR A 267 12.62 -5.79 -5.02
C TYR A 267 12.24 -4.86 -3.87
N ARG A 268 11.74 -5.46 -2.79
CA ARG A 268 11.43 -4.79 -1.54
C ARG A 268 12.53 -5.05 -0.53
N ASN A 269 13.08 -3.99 0.03
CA ASN A 269 14.13 -4.06 1.03
C ASN A 269 13.75 -3.22 2.25
N GLY A 270 13.72 -3.83 3.43
CA GLY A 270 13.73 -3.15 4.72
C GLY A 270 15.17 -2.88 5.15
N ILE A 271 15.42 -1.87 6.02
CA ILE A 271 16.79 -1.59 6.52
C ILE A 271 17.34 -2.79 7.29
N GLU A 272 16.51 -3.48 8.05
CA GLU A 272 16.95 -4.58 8.92
C GLU A 272 16.99 -5.92 8.19
N ASN A 273 16.12 -6.14 7.20
CA ASN A 273 16.02 -7.41 6.46
C ASN A 273 15.57 -7.17 5.02
N SER A 274 16.14 -7.95 4.08
CA SER A 274 15.58 -8.14 2.75
C SER A 274 14.21 -8.80 2.88
N ASP A 275 13.18 -8.25 2.23
CA ASP A 275 11.81 -8.69 2.42
C ASP A 275 11.35 -9.64 1.30
N ALA A 276 11.28 -9.14 0.05
CA ALA A 276 10.74 -9.94 -1.05
C ALA A 276 11.17 -9.47 -2.44
N PHE A 277 11.28 -10.43 -3.36
CA PHE A 277 11.15 -10.17 -4.80
C PHE A 277 9.68 -10.24 -5.19
N ILE A 278 9.20 -9.27 -5.97
CA ILE A 278 7.82 -9.19 -6.43
C ILE A 278 7.83 -9.39 -7.95
N PHE A 279 7.12 -10.41 -8.39
CA PHE A 279 6.91 -10.69 -9.81
C PHE A 279 5.46 -10.36 -10.17
N MET A 280 5.27 -9.66 -11.27
CA MET A 280 3.97 -9.22 -11.69
C MET A 280 3.74 -9.49 -13.16
N VAL A 281 2.53 -9.93 -13.47
CA VAL A 281 2.03 -10.08 -14.83
C VAL A 281 0.64 -9.47 -14.94
N GLY A 282 0.34 -8.88 -16.08
CA GLY A 282 -0.97 -8.28 -16.32
C GLY A 282 -1.34 -8.27 -17.80
N VAL A 283 -2.62 -8.08 -18.02
CA VAL A 283 -3.20 -7.86 -19.35
C VAL A 283 -4.00 -6.57 -19.30
N GLN A 284 -3.78 -5.71 -20.30
CA GLN A 284 -4.49 -4.45 -20.42
C GLN A 284 -5.16 -4.32 -21.79
N GLN A 285 -6.37 -3.81 -21.77
CA GLN A 285 -7.12 -3.38 -22.94
C GLN A 285 -7.61 -1.95 -22.74
N ASP A 286 -8.30 -1.38 -23.74
CA ASP A 286 -8.70 0.03 -23.74
C ASP A 286 -9.43 0.48 -22.46
N TYR A 287 -10.27 -0.39 -21.90
CA TYR A 287 -11.14 -0.06 -20.77
C TYR A 287 -10.84 -0.81 -19.48
N PHE A 288 -10.04 -1.86 -19.53
CA PHE A 288 -9.75 -2.63 -18.32
C PHE A 288 -8.29 -3.14 -18.26
N LYS A 289 -7.82 -3.37 -17.06
CA LYS A 289 -6.54 -3.96 -16.75
C LYS A 289 -6.72 -4.98 -15.64
N ILE A 290 -6.14 -6.15 -15.82
CA ILE A 290 -6.09 -7.18 -14.79
C ILE A 290 -4.63 -7.48 -14.51
N GLY A 291 -4.25 -7.46 -13.25
CA GLY A 291 -2.90 -7.76 -12.81
C GLY A 291 -2.88 -8.83 -11.73
N TYR A 292 -1.84 -9.63 -11.73
CA TYR A 292 -1.51 -10.57 -10.67
C TYR A 292 -0.06 -10.38 -10.27
N SER A 293 0.20 -10.35 -8.96
CA SER A 293 1.57 -10.36 -8.45
C SER A 293 1.78 -11.41 -7.37
N TYR A 294 2.99 -11.91 -7.31
CA TYR A 294 3.48 -12.82 -6.29
C TYR A 294 4.73 -12.24 -5.61
N ASP A 295 4.67 -12.13 -4.28
CA ASP A 295 5.81 -11.71 -3.46
C ASP A 295 6.55 -12.97 -2.99
N ALA A 296 7.70 -13.23 -3.56
CA ALA A 296 8.60 -14.28 -3.09
C ALA A 296 9.40 -13.77 -1.90
N THR A 297 9.03 -14.19 -0.70
CA THR A 297 9.74 -13.84 0.54
C THR A 297 11.16 -14.40 0.50
N VAL A 298 12.18 -13.56 0.77
CA VAL A 298 13.60 -13.98 0.81
C VAL A 298 14.19 -14.00 2.21
N SER A 299 13.39 -13.68 3.24
CA SER A 299 13.78 -13.79 4.64
C SER A 299 13.72 -15.23 5.15
N GLU A 300 14.16 -15.48 6.39
CA GLU A 300 14.08 -16.79 7.05
C GLU A 300 12.67 -17.40 7.11
N LEU A 301 11.63 -16.57 6.96
CA LEU A 301 10.22 -16.96 6.90
C LEU A 301 9.77 -17.53 5.54
N ALA A 302 10.63 -17.58 4.53
CA ALA A 302 10.30 -17.97 3.16
C ALA A 302 9.58 -19.35 3.08
N ASN A 303 10.01 -20.32 3.89
CA ASN A 303 9.47 -21.68 3.85
C ASN A 303 8.12 -21.85 4.55
N SER A 304 7.67 -20.86 5.33
CA SER A 304 6.50 -21.00 6.20
C SER A 304 5.33 -20.12 5.76
N THR A 305 5.57 -19.04 5.01
CA THR A 305 4.57 -17.99 4.76
C THR A 305 3.82 -18.17 3.44
N ALA A 306 4.34 -18.93 2.49
CA ALA A 306 3.84 -19.02 1.11
C ALA A 306 3.77 -17.65 0.39
N GLY A 307 4.58 -16.66 0.84
CA GLY A 307 4.68 -15.34 0.22
C GLY A 307 3.43 -14.48 0.32
N ALA A 308 3.16 -13.65 -0.70
CA ALA A 308 1.92 -12.91 -0.81
C ALA A 308 1.39 -12.91 -2.25
N HIS A 309 0.09 -12.96 -2.38
CA HIS A 309 -0.63 -12.94 -3.65
C HIS A 309 -1.51 -11.70 -3.73
N GLU A 310 -1.47 -11.01 -4.87
CA GLU A 310 -2.28 -9.82 -5.09
C GLU A 310 -2.90 -9.85 -6.48
N VAL A 311 -4.21 -9.64 -6.55
CA VAL A 311 -4.97 -9.53 -7.80
C VAL A 311 -5.57 -8.13 -7.86
N THR A 312 -5.45 -7.49 -9.02
CA THR A 312 -6.00 -6.15 -9.25
C THR A 312 -6.84 -6.10 -10.51
N LEU A 313 -7.87 -5.26 -10.47
CA LEU A 313 -8.71 -4.91 -11.60
C LEU A 313 -8.83 -3.39 -11.69
N GLY A 314 -8.35 -2.82 -12.77
CA GLY A 314 -8.53 -1.42 -13.13
C GLY A 314 -9.54 -1.28 -14.26
N ILE A 315 -10.51 -0.37 -14.12
CA ILE A 315 -11.51 -0.05 -15.14
C ILE A 315 -11.41 1.45 -15.46
N LEU A 316 -11.26 1.78 -16.74
CA LEU A 316 -11.32 3.14 -17.25
C LEU A 316 -12.68 3.34 -17.93
N LEU A 317 -13.46 4.28 -17.40
CA LEU A 317 -14.76 4.58 -17.98
C LEU A 317 -14.60 5.49 -19.19
N PRO A 318 -15.43 5.33 -20.24
CA PRO A 318 -15.37 6.18 -21.42
C PRO A 318 -15.65 7.65 -21.05
N VAL A 319 -14.90 8.55 -21.64
CA VAL A 319 -15.08 10.00 -21.44
C VAL A 319 -15.72 10.55 -22.71
N PRO A 320 -16.76 11.40 -22.59
CA PRO A 320 -17.25 12.17 -23.75
C PRO A 320 -16.10 13.03 -24.32
N GLU A 321 -16.08 13.20 -25.65
CA GLU A 321 -15.04 14.03 -26.30
C GLU A 321 -14.95 15.41 -25.64
N GLN A 322 -13.83 15.66 -24.98
CA GLN A 322 -13.60 16.93 -24.31
C GLN A 322 -12.98 17.93 -25.31
N LYS A 323 -13.52 19.14 -25.33
CA LYS A 323 -13.03 20.23 -26.19
C LYS A 323 -11.59 20.68 -25.88
N HIS A 324 -11.03 20.30 -24.73
CA HIS A 324 -9.68 20.62 -24.31
C HIS A 324 -8.85 19.35 -24.08
N LYS A 325 -7.67 19.28 -24.68
CA LYS A 325 -6.71 18.19 -24.46
C LYS A 325 -6.08 18.30 -23.07
N ILE A 326 -6.59 17.56 -22.11
CA ILE A 326 -6.00 17.46 -20.78
C ILE A 326 -4.84 16.46 -20.85
N LYS A 327 -3.64 16.87 -20.39
CA LYS A 327 -2.49 15.95 -20.30
C LYS A 327 -2.61 15.08 -19.06
N ALA A 328 -2.80 13.79 -19.25
CA ALA A 328 -2.77 12.81 -18.16
C ALA A 328 -1.35 12.58 -17.65
N ILE A 329 -1.20 12.22 -16.39
CA ILE A 329 0.06 11.71 -15.85
C ILE A 329 0.38 10.39 -16.56
N ARG A 330 1.50 10.32 -17.24
CA ARG A 330 2.04 9.07 -17.77
C ARG A 330 2.91 8.43 -16.69
N CYS A 331 2.29 7.78 -15.72
CA CYS A 331 2.98 6.84 -14.84
C CYS A 331 2.63 5.42 -15.30
N PRO A 332 3.43 4.41 -14.92
CA PRO A 332 3.00 3.02 -15.08
C PRO A 332 1.66 2.91 -14.37
N SER A 333 0.63 2.72 -15.13
CA SER A 333 -0.72 2.66 -14.58
C SER A 333 -1.21 1.23 -14.64
N PHE A 334 -1.44 0.68 -13.51
CA PHE A 334 -2.43 -0.36 -13.38
C PHE A 334 -3.81 0.23 -13.31
#